data_9082c5a155c029d0a862a27d7b7a508d
#
_entry.id   9082c5a155c029d0a862a27d7b7a508d
#
_cell.length_a   1.000
_cell.length_b   1.000
_cell.length_c   1.000
_cell.angle_alpha   90.00
_cell.angle_beta   90.00
_cell.angle_gamma   90.00
#
_symmetry.space_group_name_H-M   'P 1'
#
loop_
_entity.id
_entity.type
_entity.pdbx_description
1 polymer ?
#
loop_
_entity_poly.entity_id
_entity_poly.type
_entity_poly.pdbx_seq_one_letter_code
_entity_poly.pdbx_strand_id
1 'polypeptide(L)'
;MDIVLRAFVAYVFILVLMRVVGRRELSSMEPSDVILLVVIGDLVQNGVTQSDYSVTGIVLAAGTIGTLATFTAYATFKWSRIRNVVEGEPVILVEDGKPIERNMKHERLTLDEVMEQARLQQGVEALDDVRWAVLETSGSISIVKKG
;
A
#
# COMPACT_ATOMS: atom_id res chain seq x y z
N MET A 1 13.08 27.73 1.62
CA MET A 1 12.86 26.52 2.44
C MET A 1 13.89 25.49 2.01
N ASP A 2 14.57 24.88 2.94
CA ASP A 2 15.69 23.99 2.64
C ASP A 2 15.20 22.68 1.98
N ILE A 3 15.93 22.11 1.03
CA ILE A 3 15.60 20.87 0.31
C ILE A 3 15.30 19.74 1.31
N VAL A 4 16.06 19.63 2.39
CA VAL A 4 15.85 18.62 3.43
C VAL A 4 14.47 18.75 4.08
N LEU A 5 14.04 19.96 4.42
CA LEU A 5 12.71 20.18 5.01
C LEU A 5 11.59 19.86 4.02
N ARG A 6 11.76 20.22 2.76
CA ARG A 6 10.76 19.89 1.71
C ARG A 6 10.68 18.39 1.47
N ALA A 7 11.82 17.69 1.41
CA ALA A 7 11.87 16.25 1.28
C ALA A 7 11.20 15.55 2.48
N PHE A 8 11.40 16.05 3.69
CA PHE A 8 10.71 15.56 4.89
C PHE A 8 9.19 15.75 4.77
N VAL A 9 8.72 16.95 4.41
CA VAL A 9 7.28 17.23 4.25
C VAL A 9 6.66 16.36 3.15
N ALA A 10 7.34 16.23 2.00
CA ALA A 10 6.89 15.38 0.90
C ALA A 10 6.80 13.91 1.33
N TYR A 11 7.79 13.40 2.08
CA TYR A 11 7.78 12.04 2.59
C TYR A 11 6.59 11.78 3.52
N VAL A 12 6.36 12.66 4.50
CA VAL A 12 5.21 12.55 5.42
C VAL A 12 3.89 12.64 4.66
N PHE A 13 3.79 13.55 3.68
CA PHE A 13 2.61 13.68 2.83
C PHE A 13 2.33 12.38 2.06
N ILE A 14 3.35 11.77 1.46
CA ILE A 14 3.21 10.49 0.74
C ILE A 14 2.74 9.38 1.68
N LEU A 15 3.32 9.27 2.90
CA LEU A 15 2.86 8.26 3.88
C LEU A 15 1.38 8.44 4.23
N VAL A 16 0.94 9.67 4.45
CA VAL A 16 -0.47 9.97 4.74
C VAL A 16 -1.34 9.64 3.52
N LEU A 17 -0.91 10.04 2.33
CA LEU A 17 -1.62 9.77 1.08
C LEU A 17 -1.80 8.26 0.87
N MET A 18 -0.74 7.47 1.02
CA MET A 18 -0.78 6.01 0.91
C MET A 18 -1.74 5.40 1.93
N ARG A 19 -1.82 5.97 3.12
CA ARG A 19 -2.76 5.53 4.15
C ARG A 19 -4.22 5.81 3.80
N VAL A 20 -4.50 6.95 3.15
CA VAL A 20 -5.85 7.37 2.74
C VAL A 20 -6.32 6.62 1.50
N VAL A 21 -5.44 6.44 0.52
CA VAL A 21 -5.72 5.70 -0.73
C VAL A 21 -6.02 4.23 -0.44
N GLY A 22 -5.33 3.65 0.53
CA GLY A 22 -5.54 2.27 0.96
C GLY A 22 -4.55 1.29 0.33
N ARG A 23 -4.48 0.11 0.93
CA ARG A 23 -3.49 -0.94 0.59
C ARG A 23 -3.77 -1.65 -0.74
N ARG A 24 -5.04 -1.70 -1.13
CA ARG A 24 -5.51 -2.43 -2.30
C ARG A 24 -4.89 -1.91 -3.60
N GLU A 25 -4.83 -0.60 -3.74
CA GLU A 25 -4.31 0.06 -4.95
C GLU A 25 -2.83 -0.28 -5.24
N LEU A 26 -2.10 -0.75 -4.23
CA LEU A 26 -0.68 -1.10 -4.37
C LEU A 26 -0.44 -2.52 -4.89
N SER A 27 -1.42 -3.41 -4.79
CA SER A 27 -1.25 -4.84 -5.10
C SER A 27 -1.68 -5.20 -6.52
N SER A 28 -2.57 -4.41 -7.13
CA SER A 28 -3.05 -4.60 -8.50
C SER A 28 -2.91 -3.30 -9.29
N MET A 29 -1.66 -2.97 -9.68
CA MET A 29 -1.40 -1.76 -10.47
C MET A 29 -1.92 -1.94 -11.89
N GLU A 30 -2.89 -1.16 -12.28
CA GLU A 30 -3.32 -1.01 -13.64
C GLU A 30 -2.36 -0.09 -14.44
N PRO A 31 -2.33 -0.15 -15.78
CA PRO A 31 -1.51 0.77 -16.58
C PRO A 31 -1.75 2.26 -16.28
N SER A 32 -2.98 2.64 -15.90
CA SER A 32 -3.37 3.98 -15.46
C SER A 32 -2.65 4.40 -14.17
N ASP A 33 -2.45 3.46 -13.25
CA ASP A 33 -1.82 3.73 -11.95
C ASP A 33 -0.32 4.00 -12.12
N VAL A 34 0.31 3.31 -13.04
CA VAL A 34 1.72 3.55 -13.40
C VAL A 34 1.90 4.97 -13.94
N ILE A 35 1.01 5.43 -14.83
CA ILE A 35 1.04 6.80 -15.36
C ILE A 35 0.85 7.81 -14.22
N LEU A 36 -0.11 7.56 -13.34
CA LEU A 36 -0.40 8.42 -12.20
C LEU A 36 0.78 8.49 -11.23
N LEU A 37 1.45 7.34 -10.98
CA LEU A 37 2.66 7.27 -10.16
C LEU A 37 3.81 8.11 -10.74
N VAL A 38 4.02 8.07 -12.06
CA VAL A 38 5.04 8.87 -12.74
C VAL A 38 4.71 10.36 -12.61
N VAL A 39 3.45 10.76 -12.84
CA VAL A 39 3.02 12.16 -12.72
C VAL A 39 3.17 12.66 -11.28
N ILE A 40 2.75 11.88 -10.28
CA ILE A 40 2.92 12.24 -8.87
C ILE A 40 4.41 12.33 -8.53
N GLY A 41 5.23 11.40 -9.01
CA GLY A 41 6.68 11.42 -8.79
C GLY A 41 7.33 12.70 -9.32
N ASP A 42 6.95 13.15 -10.52
CA ASP A 42 7.43 14.41 -11.11
C ASP A 42 6.98 15.64 -10.31
N LEU A 43 5.70 15.68 -9.90
CA LEU A 43 5.18 16.76 -9.06
C LEU A 43 5.89 16.83 -7.69
N VAL A 44 6.16 15.69 -7.07
CA VAL A 44 6.90 15.61 -5.80
C VAL A 44 8.33 16.06 -5.99
N GLN A 45 9.00 15.62 -7.05
CA GLN A 45 10.35 16.06 -7.40
C GLN A 45 10.41 17.58 -7.53
N ASN A 46 9.53 18.17 -8.34
CA ASN A 46 9.47 19.62 -8.54
C ASN A 46 9.20 20.38 -7.23
N GLY A 47 8.36 19.84 -6.35
CA GLY A 47 8.09 20.40 -5.02
C GLY A 47 9.30 20.36 -4.08
N VAL A 48 10.10 19.29 -4.15
CA VAL A 48 11.27 19.09 -3.28
C VAL A 48 12.47 19.88 -3.78
N THR A 49 12.84 19.70 -5.05
CA THR A 49 14.06 20.29 -5.62
C THR A 49 13.85 21.70 -6.17
N GLN A 50 12.60 22.04 -6.53
CA GLN A 50 12.26 23.25 -7.26
C GLN A 50 13.11 23.38 -8.54
N SER A 51 13.93 24.43 -8.64
CA SER A 51 14.83 24.64 -9.78
C SER A 51 16.28 24.20 -9.50
N ASP A 52 16.51 23.50 -8.39
CA ASP A 52 17.84 23.00 -8.06
C ASP A 52 18.06 21.62 -8.66
N TYR A 53 18.65 21.59 -9.85
CA TYR A 53 19.05 20.36 -10.54
C TYR A 53 20.52 19.99 -10.28
N SER A 54 21.14 20.54 -9.23
CA SER A 54 22.50 20.21 -8.86
C SER A 54 22.60 18.78 -8.32
N VAL A 55 23.76 18.16 -8.49
CA VAL A 55 24.06 16.85 -7.90
C VAL A 55 23.89 16.88 -6.39
N THR A 56 24.26 17.99 -5.75
CA THR A 56 24.10 18.20 -4.31
C THR A 56 22.62 18.19 -3.93
N GLY A 57 21.75 18.86 -4.69
CA GLY A 57 20.30 18.86 -4.46
C GLY A 57 19.69 17.45 -4.56
N ILE A 58 20.08 16.69 -5.58
CA ILE A 58 19.64 15.29 -5.77
C ILE A 58 20.08 14.42 -4.59
N VAL A 59 21.36 14.51 -4.20
CA VAL A 59 21.91 13.71 -3.08
C VAL A 59 21.22 14.06 -1.75
N LEU A 60 20.96 15.33 -1.48
CA LEU A 60 20.25 15.76 -0.27
C LEU A 60 18.80 15.27 -0.27
N ALA A 61 18.07 15.41 -1.37
CA ALA A 61 16.69 14.96 -1.47
C ALA A 61 16.58 13.43 -1.34
N ALA A 62 17.34 12.68 -2.14
CA ALA A 62 17.34 11.22 -2.12
C ALA A 62 17.86 10.66 -0.79
N GLY A 63 18.92 11.24 -0.24
CA GLY A 63 19.48 10.86 1.05
C GLY A 63 18.48 11.08 2.20
N THR A 64 17.76 12.19 2.20
CA THR A 64 16.72 12.46 3.20
C THR A 64 15.59 11.45 3.12
N ILE A 65 15.04 11.21 1.91
CA ILE A 65 13.96 10.24 1.70
C ILE A 65 14.42 8.82 2.09
N GLY A 66 15.61 8.41 1.66
CA GLY A 66 16.18 7.10 1.99
C GLY A 66 16.38 6.90 3.50
N THR A 67 16.87 7.92 4.19
CA THR A 67 17.06 7.89 5.66
C THR A 67 15.71 7.79 6.37
N LEU A 68 14.71 8.58 5.95
CA LEU A 68 13.37 8.53 6.52
C LEU A 68 12.68 7.17 6.26
N ALA A 69 12.83 6.61 5.06
CA ALA A 69 12.30 5.29 4.73
C ALA A 69 12.92 4.20 5.62
N THR A 70 14.25 4.22 5.78
CA THR A 70 14.96 3.28 6.66
C THR A 70 14.53 3.45 8.11
N PHE A 71 14.39 4.69 8.59
CA PHE A 71 13.91 4.97 9.94
C PHE A 71 12.47 4.48 10.15
N THR A 72 11.58 4.71 9.19
CA THR A 72 10.20 4.21 9.24
C THR A 72 10.17 2.69 9.28
N ALA A 73 10.94 2.01 8.43
CA ALA A 73 11.04 0.54 8.43
C ALA A 73 11.56 0.01 9.78
N TYR A 74 12.56 0.66 10.38
CA TYR A 74 13.04 0.28 11.70
C TYR A 74 12.01 0.55 12.81
N ALA A 75 11.29 1.66 12.74
CA ALA A 75 10.25 2.02 13.69
C ALA A 75 9.05 1.04 13.63
N THR A 76 8.61 0.65 12.43
CA THR A 76 7.54 -0.34 12.24
C THR A 76 7.97 -1.73 12.72
N PHE A 77 9.23 -2.10 12.52
CA PHE A 77 9.78 -3.34 13.06
C PHE A 77 9.77 -3.36 14.60
N LYS A 78 10.21 -2.27 15.24
CA LYS A 78 10.38 -2.21 16.70
C LYS A 78 9.06 -1.99 17.46
N TRP A 79 8.15 -1.20 16.90
CA TRP A 79 6.91 -0.79 17.57
C TRP A 79 5.67 -1.23 16.79
N SER A 80 4.98 -2.27 17.31
CA SER A 80 3.75 -2.80 16.70
C SER A 80 2.65 -1.75 16.50
N ARG A 81 2.55 -0.75 17.39
CA ARG A 81 1.57 0.35 17.25
C ARG A 81 1.84 1.20 16.00
N ILE A 82 3.10 1.50 15.72
CA ILE A 82 3.51 2.25 14.52
C ILE A 82 3.24 1.39 13.29
N ARG A 83 3.57 0.09 13.34
CA ARG A 83 3.31 -0.84 12.25
C ARG A 83 1.82 -0.88 11.88
N ASN A 84 0.94 -1.01 12.86
CA ASN A 84 -0.50 -1.05 12.61
C ASN A 84 -1.04 0.25 12.00
N VAL A 85 -0.43 1.38 12.34
CA VAL A 85 -0.80 2.68 11.75
C VAL A 85 -0.25 2.84 10.33
N VAL A 86 0.99 2.42 10.07
CA VAL A 86 1.66 2.61 8.77
C VAL A 86 1.27 1.50 7.78
N GLU A 87 1.39 0.23 8.19
CA GLU A 87 1.17 -0.94 7.33
C GLU A 87 -0.25 -1.50 7.43
N GLY A 88 -0.94 -1.29 8.57
CA GLY A 88 -2.22 -1.87 8.90
C GLY A 88 -2.12 -3.33 9.38
N GLU A 89 -3.26 -3.98 9.54
CA GLU A 89 -3.37 -5.38 9.95
C GLU A 89 -4.05 -6.22 8.85
N PRO A 90 -3.74 -7.52 8.73
CA PRO A 90 -4.49 -8.41 7.85
C PRO A 90 -5.98 -8.42 8.23
N VAL A 91 -6.85 -8.45 7.23
CA VAL A 91 -8.29 -8.42 7.44
C VAL A 91 -8.94 -9.62 6.77
N ILE A 92 -9.69 -10.42 7.55
CA ILE A 92 -10.43 -11.57 7.02
C ILE A 92 -11.64 -11.05 6.24
N LEU A 93 -11.74 -11.44 4.96
CA LEU A 93 -12.82 -11.06 4.04
C LEU A 93 -13.88 -12.14 3.94
N VAL A 94 -13.44 -13.42 3.91
CA VAL A 94 -14.31 -14.59 3.83
C VAL A 94 -13.86 -15.61 4.87
N GLU A 95 -14.82 -16.20 5.56
CA GLU A 95 -14.65 -17.27 6.54
C GLU A 95 -15.62 -18.40 6.24
N ASP A 96 -15.09 -19.61 5.98
CA ASP A 96 -15.84 -20.84 5.68
C ASP A 96 -16.95 -20.67 4.62
N GLY A 97 -16.63 -19.96 3.53
CA GLY A 97 -17.57 -19.70 2.43
C GLY A 97 -18.57 -18.57 2.69
N LYS A 98 -18.40 -17.83 3.80
CA LYS A 98 -19.28 -16.71 4.13
C LYS A 98 -18.50 -15.38 4.07
N PRO A 99 -18.96 -14.41 3.24
CA PRO A 99 -18.31 -13.11 3.17
C PRO A 99 -18.61 -12.30 4.44
N ILE A 100 -17.58 -11.65 4.98
CA ILE A 100 -17.72 -10.71 6.09
C ILE A 100 -17.96 -9.32 5.50
N GLU A 101 -19.23 -9.02 5.21
CA GLU A 101 -19.64 -7.78 4.52
C GLU A 101 -19.09 -6.50 5.17
N ARG A 102 -19.02 -6.44 6.49
CA ARG A 102 -18.47 -5.28 7.19
C ARG A 102 -17.04 -5.01 6.81
N ASN A 103 -16.21 -6.06 6.76
CA ASN A 103 -14.79 -5.96 6.43
C ASN A 103 -14.61 -5.64 4.94
N MET A 104 -15.40 -6.28 4.07
CA MET A 104 -15.38 -6.02 2.64
C MET A 104 -15.76 -4.56 2.32
N LYS A 105 -16.81 -4.03 2.95
CA LYS A 105 -17.21 -2.62 2.80
C LYS A 105 -16.15 -1.65 3.33
N HIS A 106 -15.52 -1.98 4.46
CA HIS A 106 -14.46 -1.15 5.04
C HIS A 106 -13.25 -1.06 4.11
N GLU A 107 -12.84 -2.18 3.52
CA GLU A 107 -11.71 -2.26 2.60
C GLU A 107 -12.11 -1.97 1.13
N ARG A 108 -13.39 -1.63 0.87
CA ARG A 108 -13.94 -1.32 -0.46
C ARG A 108 -13.74 -2.43 -1.49
N LEU A 109 -13.84 -3.69 -1.05
CA LEU A 109 -13.70 -4.89 -1.88
C LEU A 109 -15.05 -5.47 -2.24
N THR A 110 -15.16 -5.96 -3.47
CA THR A 110 -16.32 -6.70 -3.94
C THR A 110 -16.07 -8.20 -3.82
N LEU A 111 -17.16 -9.00 -3.77
CA LEU A 111 -17.04 -10.44 -3.75
C LEU A 111 -16.41 -10.99 -5.05
N ASP A 112 -16.70 -10.34 -6.17
CA ASP A 112 -16.17 -10.75 -7.48
C ASP A 112 -14.65 -10.67 -7.53
N GLU A 113 -14.05 -9.65 -6.91
CA GLU A 113 -12.59 -9.50 -6.80
C GLU A 113 -11.96 -10.58 -5.93
N VAL A 114 -12.60 -10.92 -4.82
CA VAL A 114 -12.15 -12.03 -3.97
C VAL A 114 -12.21 -13.35 -4.73
N MET A 115 -13.29 -13.60 -5.47
CA MET A 115 -13.46 -14.82 -6.27
C MET A 115 -12.51 -14.85 -7.48
N GLU A 116 -12.17 -13.72 -8.06
CA GLU A 116 -11.13 -13.63 -9.09
C GLU A 116 -9.79 -14.12 -8.53
N GLN A 117 -9.39 -13.64 -7.36
CA GLN A 117 -8.16 -14.09 -6.71
C GLN A 117 -8.22 -15.58 -6.31
N ALA A 118 -9.39 -16.07 -5.89
CA ALA A 118 -9.60 -17.48 -5.57
C ALA A 118 -9.40 -18.39 -6.80
N ARG A 119 -9.91 -17.96 -7.95
CA ARG A 119 -9.69 -18.67 -9.24
C ARG A 119 -8.22 -18.64 -9.66
N LEU A 120 -7.59 -17.46 -9.59
CA LEU A 120 -6.20 -17.29 -10.04
C LEU A 120 -5.19 -18.05 -9.17
N GLN A 121 -5.38 -18.06 -7.85
CA GLN A 121 -4.40 -18.65 -6.92
C GLN A 121 -4.64 -20.14 -6.66
N GLN A 122 -5.89 -20.58 -6.58
CA GLN A 122 -6.24 -21.91 -6.09
C GLN A 122 -7.18 -22.69 -7.04
N GLY A 123 -7.58 -22.09 -8.17
CA GLY A 123 -8.54 -22.72 -9.07
C GLY A 123 -9.94 -22.95 -8.44
N VAL A 124 -10.28 -22.17 -7.43
CA VAL A 124 -11.58 -22.26 -6.72
C VAL A 124 -12.64 -21.51 -7.49
N GLU A 125 -13.72 -22.18 -7.86
CA GLU A 125 -14.83 -21.59 -8.63
C GLU A 125 -16.03 -21.20 -7.76
N ALA A 126 -16.22 -21.89 -6.62
CA ALA A 126 -17.32 -21.64 -5.70
C ALA A 126 -16.84 -21.02 -4.38
N LEU A 127 -17.62 -20.08 -3.86
CA LEU A 127 -17.31 -19.42 -2.59
C LEU A 127 -17.31 -20.41 -1.41
N ASP A 128 -18.17 -21.43 -1.49
CA ASP A 128 -18.27 -22.47 -0.46
C ASP A 128 -16.99 -23.29 -0.30
N ASP A 129 -16.11 -23.33 -1.29
CA ASP A 129 -14.83 -24.03 -1.26
C ASP A 129 -13.71 -23.17 -0.64
N VAL A 130 -13.97 -21.88 -0.37
CA VAL A 130 -13.04 -20.99 0.30
C VAL A 130 -13.17 -21.16 1.80
N ARG A 131 -12.06 -21.53 2.45
CA ARG A 131 -11.98 -21.56 3.91
C ARG A 131 -11.70 -20.16 4.46
N TRP A 132 -10.65 -19.52 3.94
CA TRP A 132 -10.24 -18.17 4.32
C TRP A 132 -9.88 -17.35 3.09
N ALA A 133 -10.37 -16.13 3.03
CA ALA A 133 -9.82 -15.08 2.17
C ALA A 133 -9.37 -13.93 3.08
N VAL A 134 -8.11 -13.56 3.00
CA VAL A 134 -7.49 -12.56 3.89
C VAL A 134 -6.87 -11.47 3.03
N LEU A 135 -7.24 -10.22 3.29
CA LEU A 135 -6.51 -9.06 2.76
C LEU A 135 -5.25 -8.87 3.59
N GLU A 136 -4.10 -9.08 2.97
CA GLU A 136 -2.79 -8.94 3.62
C GLU A 136 -2.39 -7.46 3.76
N THR A 137 -1.37 -7.21 4.57
CA THR A 137 -0.81 -5.85 4.73
C THR A 137 -0.22 -5.30 3.44
N SER A 138 0.22 -6.16 2.53
CA SER A 138 0.70 -5.80 1.18
C SER A 138 -0.41 -5.35 0.22
N GLY A 139 -1.69 -5.53 0.60
CA GLY A 139 -2.84 -5.29 -0.27
C GLY A 139 -3.25 -6.50 -1.12
N SER A 140 -2.45 -7.56 -1.18
CA SER A 140 -2.82 -8.82 -1.86
C SER A 140 -3.87 -9.59 -1.06
N ILE A 141 -4.70 -10.37 -1.75
CA ILE A 141 -5.68 -11.26 -1.10
C ILE A 141 -5.10 -12.67 -1.10
N SER A 142 -4.90 -13.24 0.09
CA SER A 142 -4.52 -14.64 0.26
C SER A 142 -5.75 -15.53 0.31
N ILE A 143 -5.75 -16.63 -0.42
CA ILE A 143 -6.86 -17.59 -0.47
C ILE A 143 -6.42 -18.94 0.11
N VAL A 144 -7.18 -19.45 1.05
CA VAL A 144 -7.04 -20.81 1.60
C VAL A 144 -8.32 -21.57 1.28
N LYS A 145 -8.22 -22.64 0.49
CA LYS A 145 -9.36 -23.50 0.18
C LYS A 145 -9.66 -24.49 1.30
N LYS A 146 -10.90 -24.95 1.36
CA LYS A 146 -11.29 -26.12 2.16
C LYS A 146 -10.60 -27.37 1.62
N GLY A 147 -10.12 -28.21 2.51
CA GLY A 147 -9.52 -29.49 2.18
C GLY A 147 -10.56 -30.53 1.80
#